data_d529ba02b88667f7aec126c6a78e7350
#
_entry.id   d529ba02b88667f7aec126c6a78e7350
#
_cell.length_a   1.000
_cell.length_b   1.000
_cell.length_c   1.000
_cell.angle_alpha   90.00
_cell.angle_beta   90.00
_cell.angle_gamma   90.00
#
_symmetry.space_group_name_H-M   'P 1'
#
loop_
_entity.id
_entity.type
_entity.pdbx_description
1 polymer ?
#
loop_
_entity_poly.entity_id
_entity_poly.type
_entity_poly.pdbx_seq_one_letter_code
_entity_poly.pdbx_strand_id
1 'polypeptide(L)'
;CMEMLVYPGDTLWKFSQWFHVPLPLIIDSNRTVHPASLQPGMKVNIPGYIARTYTVRQGDTFWSIAASQNVPVQELILMNREYDPYRLQVGTTIQVPIRVTWRLVTDVDEYDYDKLINDIRTLITVYPFLVNRSIGRSVMGKDIPEISIGSGLKQVHANGSFHANEWITTPLLMVFLNDYLLALTNQADLR
;
A
#
# COMPACT_ATOMS: atom_id res chain seq x y z
N CYS A 1 -4.74 2.24 -1.00
CA CYS A 1 -4.28 0.92 -1.48
C CYS A 1 -4.97 0.56 -2.78
N MET A 2 -4.30 -0.20 -3.60
CA MET A 2 -4.90 -0.78 -4.80
C MET A 2 -5.69 -2.04 -4.43
N GLU A 3 -6.92 -2.16 -4.94
CA GLU A 3 -7.74 -3.34 -4.79
C GLU A 3 -7.79 -4.13 -6.09
N MET A 4 -7.68 -5.45 -6.00
CA MET A 4 -7.82 -6.38 -7.12
C MET A 4 -9.09 -7.20 -6.98
N LEU A 5 -9.85 -7.33 -8.06
CA LEU A 5 -10.98 -8.25 -8.13
C LEU A 5 -10.48 -9.68 -8.26
N VAL A 6 -11.05 -10.59 -7.47
CA VAL A 6 -10.75 -12.02 -7.50
C VAL A 6 -11.53 -12.71 -8.61
N TYR A 7 -10.85 -13.48 -9.44
CA TYR A 7 -11.42 -14.32 -10.49
C TYR A 7 -11.28 -15.81 -10.12
N PRO A 8 -12.02 -16.71 -10.78
CA PRO A 8 -11.90 -18.14 -10.54
C PRO A 8 -10.46 -18.66 -10.66
N GLY A 9 -9.99 -19.35 -9.64
CA GLY A 9 -8.64 -19.90 -9.57
C GLY A 9 -7.57 -18.94 -9.06
N ASP A 10 -7.93 -17.69 -8.68
CA ASP A 10 -7.01 -16.77 -8.02
C ASP A 10 -6.72 -17.20 -6.57
N THR A 11 -5.53 -16.88 -6.10
CA THR A 11 -5.10 -17.11 -4.72
C THR A 11 -4.26 -15.93 -4.25
N LEU A 12 -4.16 -15.71 -2.93
CA LEU A 12 -3.27 -14.67 -2.37
C LEU A 12 -1.81 -14.88 -2.80
N TRP A 13 -1.40 -16.16 -2.96
CA TRP A 13 -0.06 -16.50 -3.48
C TRP A 13 0.13 -16.01 -4.91
N LYS A 14 -0.86 -16.18 -5.81
CA LYS A 14 -0.77 -15.65 -7.18
C LYS A 14 -0.63 -14.13 -7.19
N PHE A 15 -1.43 -13.41 -6.39
CA PHE A 15 -1.28 -11.96 -6.25
C PHE A 15 0.11 -11.56 -5.76
N SER A 16 0.67 -12.30 -4.81
CA SER A 16 2.06 -12.11 -4.35
C SER A 16 3.07 -12.22 -5.50
N GLN A 17 2.91 -13.24 -6.35
CA GLN A 17 3.81 -13.45 -7.48
C GLN A 17 3.63 -12.39 -8.58
N TRP A 18 2.39 -12.05 -8.92
CA TRP A 18 2.10 -11.09 -9.97
C TRP A 18 2.57 -9.66 -9.66
N PHE A 19 2.41 -9.25 -8.41
CA PHE A 19 2.80 -7.91 -7.96
C PHE A 19 4.13 -7.87 -7.24
N HIS A 20 4.85 -8.99 -7.15
CA HIS A 20 6.14 -9.08 -6.47
C HIS A 20 6.11 -8.47 -5.04
N VAL A 21 5.03 -8.74 -4.31
CA VAL A 21 4.84 -8.34 -2.91
C VAL A 21 4.90 -9.58 -2.03
N PRO A 22 5.64 -9.59 -0.92
CA PRO A 22 5.70 -10.74 -0.03
C PRO A 22 4.32 -11.22 0.41
N LEU A 23 4.08 -12.54 0.31
CA LEU A 23 2.78 -13.15 0.64
C LEU A 23 2.31 -12.80 2.08
N PRO A 24 3.16 -12.79 3.11
CA PRO A 24 2.72 -12.36 4.45
C PRO A 24 2.12 -10.96 4.48
N LEU A 25 2.68 -10.00 3.71
CA LEU A 25 2.14 -8.64 3.63
C LEU A 25 0.78 -8.57 2.94
N ILE A 26 0.55 -9.43 1.93
CA ILE A 26 -0.77 -9.54 1.30
C ILE A 26 -1.77 -10.15 2.28
N ILE A 27 -1.40 -11.22 2.99
CA ILE A 27 -2.26 -11.84 4.02
C ILE A 27 -2.62 -10.81 5.09
N ASP A 28 -1.63 -10.10 5.63
CA ASP A 28 -1.82 -9.09 6.68
C ASP A 28 -2.61 -7.86 6.19
N SER A 29 -2.59 -7.57 4.89
CA SER A 29 -3.41 -6.51 4.27
C SER A 29 -4.87 -6.93 4.07
N ASN A 30 -5.18 -8.23 4.24
CA ASN A 30 -6.49 -8.82 3.95
C ASN A 30 -7.00 -9.70 5.09
N ARG A 31 -6.83 -9.26 6.33
CA ARG A 31 -7.12 -10.06 7.56
C ARG A 31 -8.55 -10.55 7.67
N THR A 32 -9.50 -9.92 6.99
CA THR A 32 -10.91 -10.34 6.94
C THR A 32 -11.16 -11.45 5.93
N VAL A 33 -10.17 -11.76 5.09
CA VAL A 33 -10.25 -12.79 4.05
C VAL A 33 -9.43 -13.99 4.49
N HIS A 34 -10.09 -15.14 4.68
CA HIS A 34 -9.34 -16.37 4.96
C HIS A 34 -8.64 -16.84 3.67
N PRO A 35 -7.32 -17.09 3.67
CA PRO A 35 -6.55 -17.41 2.47
C PRO A 35 -7.08 -18.63 1.67
N ALA A 36 -7.67 -19.61 2.37
CA ALA A 36 -8.26 -20.81 1.76
C ALA A 36 -9.71 -20.62 1.28
N SER A 37 -10.33 -19.46 1.54
CA SER A 37 -11.73 -19.17 1.23
C SER A 37 -11.89 -18.02 0.24
N LEU A 38 -10.86 -17.75 -0.56
CA LEU A 38 -10.93 -16.70 -1.56
C LEU A 38 -11.94 -17.05 -2.66
N GLN A 39 -12.96 -16.23 -2.84
CA GLN A 39 -14.03 -16.48 -3.81
C GLN A 39 -14.01 -15.42 -4.92
N PRO A 40 -14.40 -15.80 -6.16
CA PRO A 40 -14.59 -14.84 -7.24
C PRO A 40 -15.56 -13.72 -6.85
N GLY A 41 -15.22 -12.49 -7.24
CA GLY A 41 -15.98 -11.29 -6.89
C GLY A 41 -15.52 -10.60 -5.60
N MET A 42 -14.74 -11.26 -4.75
CA MET A 42 -14.09 -10.58 -3.62
C MET A 42 -13.05 -9.57 -4.10
N LYS A 43 -12.70 -8.63 -3.23
CA LYS A 43 -11.60 -7.68 -3.44
C LYS A 43 -10.45 -8.00 -2.52
N VAL A 44 -9.23 -7.91 -3.05
CA VAL A 44 -7.98 -8.13 -2.34
C VAL A 44 -7.13 -6.87 -2.42
N ASN A 45 -6.67 -6.39 -1.27
CA ASN A 45 -5.74 -5.27 -1.16
C ASN A 45 -4.33 -5.71 -1.55
N ILE A 46 -3.69 -4.94 -2.43
CA ILE A 46 -2.28 -5.12 -2.80
C ILE A 46 -1.48 -3.97 -2.16
N PRO A 47 -0.73 -4.23 -1.08
CA PRO A 47 0.04 -3.20 -0.40
C PRO A 47 1.21 -2.68 -1.25
N GLY A 48 1.57 -1.41 -1.04
CA GLY A 48 2.63 -0.76 -1.80
C GLY A 48 2.22 -0.33 -3.21
N TYR A 49 0.92 -0.41 -3.54
CA TYR A 49 0.36 0.04 -4.81
C TYR A 49 -0.78 1.02 -4.62
N ILE A 50 -0.91 1.93 -5.58
CA ILE A 50 -2.08 2.79 -5.76
C ILE A 50 -2.66 2.57 -7.17
N ALA A 51 -3.97 2.77 -7.32
CA ALA A 51 -4.64 2.74 -8.61
C ALA A 51 -4.86 4.15 -9.14
N ARG A 52 -4.60 4.36 -10.43
CA ARG A 52 -4.90 5.60 -11.14
C ARG A 52 -5.81 5.28 -12.32
N THR A 53 -6.84 6.08 -12.53
CA THR A 53 -7.71 5.96 -13.71
C THR A 53 -7.01 6.51 -14.95
N TYR A 54 -7.20 5.83 -16.09
CA TYR A 54 -6.75 6.27 -17.41
C TYR A 54 -7.88 6.10 -18.42
N THR A 55 -8.17 7.13 -19.19
CA THR A 55 -9.15 7.06 -20.28
C THR A 55 -8.44 6.76 -21.59
N VAL A 56 -8.80 5.65 -22.23
CA VAL A 56 -8.22 5.15 -23.48
C VAL A 56 -8.43 6.13 -24.60
N ARG A 57 -7.37 6.45 -25.33
CA ARG A 57 -7.35 7.38 -26.47
C ARG A 57 -7.22 6.61 -27.79
N GLN A 58 -7.45 7.30 -28.88
CA GLN A 58 -7.26 6.71 -30.22
C GLN A 58 -5.81 6.26 -30.42
N GLY A 59 -5.64 5.00 -30.86
CA GLY A 59 -4.34 4.39 -31.05
C GLY A 59 -3.71 3.77 -29.82
N ASP A 60 -4.36 3.88 -28.65
CA ASP A 60 -3.87 3.21 -27.45
C ASP A 60 -4.02 1.70 -27.48
N THR A 61 -3.03 1.05 -26.92
CA THR A 61 -3.02 -0.38 -26.60
C THR A 61 -2.57 -0.55 -25.15
N PHE A 62 -2.82 -1.68 -24.52
CA PHE A 62 -2.27 -1.94 -23.17
C PHE A 62 -0.73 -1.78 -23.13
N TRP A 63 -0.03 -2.13 -24.20
CA TRP A 63 1.44 -1.98 -24.29
C TRP A 63 1.87 -0.52 -24.36
N SER A 64 1.21 0.30 -25.22
CA SER A 64 1.54 1.73 -25.30
C SER A 64 1.19 2.49 -24.03
N ILE A 65 0.04 2.16 -23.39
CA ILE A 65 -0.36 2.76 -22.10
C ILE A 65 0.64 2.35 -21.02
N ALA A 66 0.99 1.06 -20.91
CA ALA A 66 1.96 0.60 -19.92
C ALA A 66 3.32 1.32 -20.06
N ALA A 67 3.81 1.46 -21.30
CA ALA A 67 5.04 2.20 -21.58
C ALA A 67 4.93 3.67 -21.19
N SER A 68 3.82 4.35 -21.55
CA SER A 68 3.61 5.76 -21.24
C SER A 68 3.43 6.04 -19.75
N GLN A 69 2.87 5.09 -19.00
CA GLN A 69 2.65 5.18 -17.56
C GLN A 69 3.80 4.60 -16.74
N ASN A 70 4.83 4.04 -17.40
CA ASN A 70 5.98 3.39 -16.78
C ASN A 70 5.58 2.28 -15.79
N VAL A 71 4.66 1.42 -16.22
CA VAL A 71 4.19 0.26 -15.44
C VAL A 71 4.38 -1.03 -16.24
N PRO A 72 4.54 -2.20 -15.57
CA PRO A 72 4.59 -3.48 -16.26
C PRO A 72 3.26 -3.77 -16.97
N VAL A 73 3.31 -4.10 -18.26
CA VAL A 73 2.10 -4.41 -19.04
C VAL A 73 1.32 -5.59 -18.47
N GLN A 74 2.00 -6.55 -17.89
CA GLN A 74 1.38 -7.71 -17.23
C GLN A 74 0.48 -7.29 -16.05
N GLU A 75 0.98 -6.38 -15.20
CA GLU A 75 0.21 -5.85 -14.07
C GLU A 75 -0.99 -5.03 -14.54
N LEU A 76 -0.81 -4.24 -15.63
CA LEU A 76 -1.89 -3.46 -16.24
C LEU A 76 -3.00 -4.37 -16.80
N ILE A 77 -2.66 -5.45 -17.51
CA ILE A 77 -3.61 -6.43 -18.02
C ILE A 77 -4.31 -7.16 -16.86
N LEU A 78 -3.56 -7.57 -15.85
CA LEU A 78 -4.10 -8.25 -14.67
C LEU A 78 -5.13 -7.38 -13.92
N MET A 79 -4.89 -6.07 -13.87
CA MET A 79 -5.80 -5.14 -13.19
C MET A 79 -7.09 -4.88 -13.98
N ASN A 80 -7.08 -5.14 -15.30
CA ASN A 80 -8.18 -4.83 -16.22
C ASN A 80 -8.62 -6.09 -16.99
N ARG A 81 -8.72 -7.23 -16.31
CA ARG A 81 -9.04 -8.55 -16.91
C ARG A 81 -10.43 -8.65 -17.54
N GLU A 82 -11.31 -7.69 -17.28
CA GLU A 82 -12.62 -7.56 -17.91
C GLU A 82 -12.55 -7.09 -19.37
N TYR A 83 -11.41 -6.54 -19.80
CA TYR A 83 -11.21 -6.06 -21.17
C TYR A 83 -10.32 -7.00 -21.97
N ASP A 84 -10.65 -7.17 -23.27
CA ASP A 84 -9.80 -7.88 -24.22
C ASP A 84 -8.52 -7.05 -24.48
N PRO A 85 -7.31 -7.57 -24.18
CA PRO A 85 -6.07 -6.85 -24.39
C PRO A 85 -5.81 -6.38 -25.83
N TYR A 86 -6.44 -7.03 -26.79
CA TYR A 86 -6.28 -6.74 -28.21
C TYR A 86 -7.42 -5.90 -28.81
N ARG A 87 -8.45 -5.56 -28.02
CA ARG A 87 -9.65 -4.85 -28.48
C ARG A 87 -10.06 -3.72 -27.51
N LEU A 88 -9.09 -2.92 -27.12
CA LEU A 88 -9.33 -1.80 -26.22
C LEU A 88 -10.10 -0.68 -26.94
N GLN A 89 -11.26 -0.29 -26.40
CA GLN A 89 -12.12 0.73 -27.01
C GLN A 89 -11.76 2.12 -26.53
N VAL A 90 -11.73 3.09 -27.47
CA VAL A 90 -11.54 4.51 -27.16
C VAL A 90 -12.65 5.02 -26.21
N GLY A 91 -12.28 5.79 -25.20
CA GLY A 91 -13.19 6.29 -24.18
C GLY A 91 -13.39 5.35 -22.99
N THR A 92 -12.92 4.09 -23.06
CA THR A 92 -12.95 3.17 -21.92
C THR A 92 -12.05 3.73 -20.81
N THR A 93 -12.53 3.64 -19.56
CA THR A 93 -11.70 3.95 -18.39
C THR A 93 -11.11 2.68 -17.81
N ILE A 94 -9.80 2.61 -17.78
CA ILE A 94 -9.04 1.50 -17.18
C ILE A 94 -8.31 1.94 -15.91
N GLN A 95 -7.89 0.99 -15.09
CA GLN A 95 -7.10 1.23 -13.89
C GLN A 95 -5.62 0.95 -14.15
N VAL A 96 -4.75 1.87 -13.78
CA VAL A 96 -3.29 1.73 -13.92
C VAL A 96 -2.70 1.45 -12.54
N PRO A 97 -2.04 0.28 -12.35
CA PRO A 97 -1.36 -0.05 -11.10
C PRO A 97 -0.04 0.72 -10.99
N ILE A 98 0.05 1.59 -10.02
CA ILE A 98 1.27 2.36 -9.75
C ILE A 98 1.92 1.82 -8.48
N ARG A 99 3.11 1.24 -8.61
CA ARG A 99 3.92 0.84 -7.46
C ARG A 99 4.47 2.09 -6.77
N VAL A 100 4.29 2.16 -5.46
CA VAL A 100 4.85 3.26 -4.65
C VAL A 100 6.33 2.97 -4.39
N THR A 101 7.20 3.79 -4.98
CA THR A 101 8.66 3.72 -4.85
C THR A 101 9.26 5.00 -4.27
N TRP A 102 8.40 5.91 -3.82
CA TRP A 102 8.77 7.21 -3.25
C TRP A 102 8.25 7.35 -1.82
N ARG A 103 8.88 8.23 -1.07
CA ARG A 103 8.42 8.56 0.28
C ARG A 103 7.05 9.25 0.24
N LEU A 104 6.16 8.84 1.12
CA LEU A 104 4.86 9.45 1.37
C LEU A 104 4.95 10.50 2.48
N VAL A 105 5.86 10.30 3.44
CA VAL A 105 6.19 11.23 4.50
C VAL A 105 7.36 12.08 4.01
N THR A 106 7.09 13.31 3.60
CA THR A 106 8.09 14.20 2.95
C THR A 106 8.25 15.53 3.64
N ASP A 107 7.19 16.03 4.29
CA ASP A 107 7.20 17.29 4.99
C ASP A 107 7.37 17.06 6.50
N VAL A 108 8.59 17.28 6.97
CA VAL A 108 8.99 17.06 8.38
C VAL A 108 9.17 18.37 9.16
N ASP A 109 9.01 19.51 8.49
CA ASP A 109 9.10 20.81 9.13
C ASP A 109 7.81 21.12 9.89
N GLU A 110 7.92 21.79 11.05
CA GLU A 110 6.77 22.13 11.90
C GLU A 110 5.81 20.94 12.11
N TYR A 111 6.39 19.79 12.49
CA TYR A 111 5.67 18.52 12.58
C TYR A 111 4.77 18.46 13.81
N ASP A 112 3.50 18.80 13.61
CA ASP A 112 2.47 18.80 14.64
C ASP A 112 1.66 17.48 14.70
N TYR A 113 0.69 17.43 15.60
CA TYR A 113 -0.17 16.27 15.78
C TYR A 113 -1.06 15.98 14.57
N ASP A 114 -1.56 17.00 13.89
CA ASP A 114 -2.46 16.82 12.74
C ASP A 114 -1.69 16.28 11.53
N LYS A 115 -0.45 16.73 11.35
CA LYS A 115 0.50 16.17 10.38
C LYS A 115 0.79 14.71 10.67
N LEU A 116 1.11 14.36 11.91
CA LEU A 116 1.32 12.97 12.34
C LEU A 116 0.13 12.08 11.99
N ILE A 117 -1.08 12.49 12.35
CA ILE A 117 -2.29 11.70 12.09
C ILE A 117 -2.58 11.57 10.59
N ASN A 118 -2.33 12.63 9.80
CA ASN A 118 -2.48 12.59 8.35
C ASN A 118 -1.47 11.64 7.69
N ASP A 119 -0.21 11.67 8.12
CA ASP A 119 0.83 10.76 7.62
C ASP A 119 0.52 9.30 7.98
N ILE A 120 0.08 9.03 9.20
CA ILE A 120 -0.38 7.70 9.61
C ILE A 120 -1.51 7.21 8.70
N ARG A 121 -2.53 8.02 8.43
CA ARG A 121 -3.63 7.67 7.52
C ARG A 121 -3.15 7.39 6.11
N THR A 122 -2.23 8.20 5.60
CA THR A 122 -1.63 8.04 4.28
C THR A 122 -0.88 6.71 4.18
N LEU A 123 -0.03 6.41 5.17
CA LEU A 123 0.70 5.15 5.22
C LEU A 123 -0.23 3.94 5.29
N ILE A 124 -1.25 3.94 6.14
CA ILE A 124 -2.22 2.84 6.26
C ILE A 124 -3.00 2.65 4.95
N THR A 125 -3.34 3.74 4.26
CA THR A 125 -4.03 3.67 2.97
C THR A 125 -3.20 2.93 1.92
N VAL A 126 -1.88 3.09 1.92
CA VAL A 126 -0.98 2.41 0.96
C VAL A 126 -0.52 1.04 1.49
N TYR A 127 -0.36 0.92 2.80
CA TYR A 127 0.16 -0.27 3.48
C TYR A 127 -0.85 -0.81 4.51
N PRO A 128 -1.96 -1.46 4.08
CA PRO A 128 -3.04 -1.91 4.97
C PRO A 128 -2.64 -3.00 5.97
N PHE A 129 -1.45 -3.58 5.83
CA PHE A 129 -0.89 -4.51 6.82
C PHE A 129 -0.46 -3.82 8.12
N LEU A 130 -0.37 -2.50 8.15
CA LEU A 130 -0.16 -1.72 9.36
C LEU A 130 -1.36 -1.84 10.30
N VAL A 131 -1.10 -2.04 11.59
CA VAL A 131 -2.11 -1.95 12.64
C VAL A 131 -1.89 -0.64 13.38
N ASN A 132 -2.89 0.22 13.38
CA ASN A 132 -2.90 1.46 14.15
C ASN A 132 -3.93 1.38 15.27
N ARG A 133 -3.51 1.73 16.47
CA ARG A 133 -4.40 1.83 17.64
C ARG A 133 -3.98 3.00 18.52
N SER A 134 -4.90 3.47 19.35
CA SER A 134 -4.57 4.38 20.44
C SER A 134 -4.16 3.58 21.68
N ILE A 135 -2.99 3.89 22.24
CA ILE A 135 -2.52 3.28 23.50
C ILE A 135 -2.87 4.13 24.73
N GLY A 136 -3.53 5.27 24.51
CA GLY A 136 -3.93 6.17 25.58
C GLY A 136 -4.22 7.56 25.06
N ARG A 137 -4.42 8.49 25.98
CA ARG A 137 -4.63 9.91 25.67
C ARG A 137 -3.65 10.79 26.40
N SER A 138 -3.20 11.83 25.72
CA SER A 138 -2.39 12.89 26.32
C SER A 138 -3.21 13.74 27.31
N VAL A 139 -2.53 14.58 28.08
CA VAL A 139 -3.19 15.56 28.98
C VAL A 139 -4.14 16.48 28.18
N MET A 140 -3.84 16.75 26.92
CA MET A 140 -4.68 17.54 26.00
C MET A 140 -5.83 16.73 25.38
N GLY A 141 -6.06 15.48 25.80
CA GLY A 141 -7.10 14.61 25.27
C GLY A 141 -6.85 14.03 23.88
N LYS A 142 -5.67 14.28 23.29
CA LYS A 142 -5.27 13.72 21.99
C LYS A 142 -4.85 12.26 22.12
N ASP A 143 -5.24 11.40 21.18
CA ASP A 143 -4.83 10.00 21.17
C ASP A 143 -3.30 9.86 21.01
N ILE A 144 -2.73 8.85 21.66
CA ILE A 144 -1.33 8.47 21.51
C ILE A 144 -1.30 7.28 20.54
N PRO A 145 -0.93 7.48 19.27
CA PRO A 145 -0.98 6.43 18.27
C PRO A 145 0.15 5.43 18.44
N GLU A 146 -0.17 4.15 18.29
CA GLU A 146 0.78 3.06 18.11
C GLU A 146 0.58 2.43 16.74
N ILE A 147 1.68 2.21 16.01
CA ILE A 147 1.71 1.49 14.74
C ILE A 147 2.49 0.19 14.94
N SER A 148 1.89 -0.93 14.59
CA SER A 148 2.56 -2.23 14.63
C SER A 148 2.59 -2.91 13.26
N ILE A 149 3.66 -3.67 13.01
CA ILE A 149 3.93 -4.42 11.78
C ILE A 149 4.31 -5.86 12.15
N GLY A 150 3.65 -6.81 11.48
CA GLY A 150 3.97 -8.22 11.64
C GLY A 150 3.47 -8.81 12.97
N SER A 151 3.80 -10.09 13.16
CA SER A 151 3.36 -10.91 14.30
C SER A 151 4.47 -11.83 14.83
N GLY A 152 5.75 -11.46 14.58
CA GLY A 152 6.91 -12.24 15.01
C GLY A 152 7.07 -12.32 16.53
N LEU A 153 7.79 -13.35 16.99
CA LEU A 153 8.07 -13.54 18.43
C LEU A 153 9.01 -12.48 18.99
N LYS A 154 9.92 -11.96 18.16
CA LYS A 154 10.80 -10.84 18.55
C LYS A 154 10.05 -9.54 18.32
N GLN A 155 9.90 -8.76 19.38
CA GLN A 155 9.29 -7.45 19.34
C GLN A 155 10.36 -6.36 19.51
N VAL A 156 10.31 -5.36 18.66
CA VAL A 156 11.14 -4.15 18.76
C VAL A 156 10.19 -2.98 18.95
N HIS A 157 10.47 -2.16 19.95
CA HIS A 157 9.70 -0.96 20.23
C HIS A 157 10.57 0.29 20.00
N ALA A 158 10.01 1.27 19.30
CA ALA A 158 10.60 2.60 19.14
C ALA A 158 9.54 3.65 19.44
N ASN A 159 9.92 4.72 20.11
CA ASN A 159 9.03 5.86 20.41
C ASN A 159 9.71 7.17 20.06
N GLY A 160 8.89 8.19 19.78
CA GLY A 160 9.31 9.56 19.51
C GLY A 160 8.62 10.53 20.46
N SER A 161 9.25 11.69 20.70
CA SER A 161 8.72 12.79 21.52
C SER A 161 8.28 12.34 22.92
N PHE A 162 9.05 11.44 23.53
CA PHE A 162 8.80 10.99 24.90
C PHE A 162 8.93 12.16 25.89
N HIS A 163 9.91 13.04 25.66
CA HIS A 163 10.01 14.31 26.36
C HIS A 163 9.60 15.46 25.42
N ALA A 164 8.94 16.47 25.96
CA ALA A 164 8.32 17.55 25.19
C ALA A 164 9.29 18.37 24.30
N ASN A 165 10.58 18.39 24.62
CA ASN A 165 11.61 19.09 23.85
C ASN A 165 12.24 18.24 22.72
N GLU A 166 11.83 16.98 22.59
CA GLU A 166 12.35 16.05 21.58
C GLU A 166 11.44 15.93 20.34
N TRP A 167 10.78 17.01 19.97
CA TRP A 167 9.79 17.02 18.89
C TRP A 167 10.28 16.42 17.57
N ILE A 168 11.58 16.59 17.26
CA ILE A 168 12.20 16.08 16.03
C ILE A 168 12.19 14.55 15.93
N THR A 169 12.09 13.84 17.06
CA THR A 169 12.15 12.38 17.08
C THR A 169 10.91 11.74 16.47
N THR A 170 9.75 12.37 16.53
CA THR A 170 8.52 11.87 15.87
C THR A 170 8.62 11.90 14.36
N PRO A 171 8.91 13.02 13.66
CA PRO A 171 9.06 13.00 12.21
C PRO A 171 10.21 12.09 11.75
N LEU A 172 11.31 12.00 12.50
CA LEU A 172 12.39 11.07 12.19
C LEU A 172 11.90 9.61 12.21
N LEU A 173 11.12 9.24 13.22
CA LEU A 173 10.53 7.90 13.33
C LEU A 173 9.55 7.63 12.20
N MET A 174 8.76 8.61 11.78
CA MET A 174 7.80 8.48 10.68
C MET A 174 8.51 8.32 9.32
N VAL A 175 9.60 9.03 9.08
CA VAL A 175 10.44 8.86 7.89
C VAL A 175 11.09 7.47 7.89
N PHE A 176 11.64 7.03 9.02
CA PHE A 176 12.19 5.69 9.18
C PHE A 176 11.14 4.61 8.89
N LEU A 177 9.93 4.76 9.45
CA LEU A 177 8.82 3.87 9.18
C LEU A 177 8.49 3.82 7.69
N ASN A 178 8.40 4.97 7.02
CA ASN A 178 8.13 5.03 5.59
C ASN A 178 9.21 4.31 4.76
N ASP A 179 10.49 4.53 5.07
CA ASP A 179 11.60 3.87 4.37
C ASP A 179 11.56 2.35 4.59
N TYR A 180 11.26 1.91 5.81
CA TYR A 180 11.08 0.50 6.12
C TYR A 180 9.93 -0.13 5.32
N LEU A 181 8.79 0.56 5.19
CA LEU A 181 7.65 0.09 4.39
C LEU A 181 7.98 0.01 2.90
N LEU A 182 8.73 0.98 2.36
CA LEU A 182 9.24 0.93 1.00
C LEU A 182 10.18 -0.26 0.80
N ALA A 183 11.09 -0.50 1.73
CA ALA A 183 11.99 -1.65 1.68
C ALA A 183 11.23 -2.99 1.70
N LEU A 184 10.26 -3.15 2.60
CA LEU A 184 9.43 -4.36 2.69
C LEU A 184 8.66 -4.69 1.42
N THR A 185 8.20 -3.67 0.69
CA THR A 185 7.36 -3.86 -0.50
C THR A 185 8.12 -3.82 -1.82
N ASN A 186 9.35 -3.27 -1.85
CA ASN A 186 10.12 -3.08 -3.10
C ASN A 186 11.44 -3.87 -3.16
N GLN A 187 12.02 -4.26 -2.01
CA GLN A 187 13.33 -4.91 -1.96
C GLN A 187 13.20 -6.41 -1.68
N ALA A 188 13.64 -7.24 -2.64
CA ALA A 188 13.59 -8.70 -2.51
C ALA A 188 14.47 -9.22 -1.35
N ASP A 189 15.55 -8.53 -1.02
CA ASP A 189 16.57 -8.99 -0.06
C ASP A 189 16.13 -8.84 1.41
N LEU A 190 15.03 -8.16 1.69
CA LEU A 190 14.43 -8.06 3.03
C LEU A 190 13.31 -9.09 3.29
N ARG A 191 13.17 -10.06 2.40
CA ARG A 191 12.12 -11.08 2.43
C ARG A 191 12.53 -12.31 3.25
#